data_1560a270524256202c5d77e16d1bf7de
#
_entry.id   1560a270524256202c5d77e16d1bf7de
#
_cell.length_a   1.000
_cell.length_b   1.000
_cell.length_c   1.000
_cell.angle_alpha   90.00
_cell.angle_beta   90.00
_cell.angle_gamma   90.00
#
_symmetry.space_group_name_H-M   'P 1'
#
loop_
_entity.id
_entity.type
_entity.pdbx_description
1 polymer ?
#
loop_
_entity_poly.entity_id
_entity_poly.type
_entity_poly.pdbx_seq_one_letter_code
_entity_poly.pdbx_strand_id
1 'polypeptide(L)'
;MFTTITRRRSRLATAALGVVAAVSLAFAPAASAAAGQTSSFGVLCRGLIRCGPFAASAFPGGPASNTLASVNVTGLVTTGVLNTTANKGGATASVANVSAVLSGISTLTATAVSSQCTVNPTTGAVSGSSSIANGSITALGTPITLAATPGANTKVVLLDPAIASITLNRQVTASDGTLTVDAIFITLLNSQTIVIARSVCGPPALGIPVIAPAFAVGTVGAAAVGLPVLGFFLYRRRPTSADIARA
;
A
#
# COMPACT_ATOMS: atom_id res chain seq x y z
N MET A 1 67.78 18.42 38.53
CA MET A 1 68.11 17.09 38.01
C MET A 1 67.20 16.80 36.85
N PHE A 2 67.77 16.79 35.69
CA PHE A 2 67.07 16.72 34.40
C PHE A 2 66.65 15.28 34.09
N THR A 3 65.45 15.04 33.53
CA THR A 3 65.26 13.89 32.65
C THR A 3 64.17 14.22 31.63
N THR A 4 64.61 14.54 30.45
CA THR A 4 63.86 14.68 29.20
C THR A 4 63.50 13.29 28.69
N ILE A 5 62.26 13.00 28.42
CA ILE A 5 61.89 11.83 27.64
C ILE A 5 61.04 12.28 26.47
N THR A 6 61.68 12.29 25.33
CA THR A 6 61.14 12.41 23.99
C THR A 6 60.55 11.08 23.58
N ARG A 7 59.26 11.00 23.21
CA ARG A 7 58.77 9.86 22.42
C ARG A 7 57.74 10.27 21.39
N ARG A 8 58.22 10.28 20.21
CA ARG A 8 57.80 9.63 18.96
C ARG A 8 56.30 9.55 18.65
N ARG A 9 56.05 10.29 17.62
CA ARG A 9 54.86 10.21 16.76
C ARG A 9 54.73 8.83 16.14
N SER A 10 53.56 8.23 16.21
CA SER A 10 53.11 7.26 15.21
C SER A 10 51.72 7.66 14.73
N ARG A 11 51.73 8.15 13.52
CA ARG A 11 50.53 8.39 12.73
C ARG A 11 50.09 7.04 12.19
N LEU A 12 48.90 6.58 12.59
CA LEU A 12 48.16 5.58 11.86
C LEU A 12 46.82 6.18 11.56
N ALA A 13 46.74 6.75 10.37
CA ALA A 13 45.50 7.13 9.72
C ALA A 13 44.86 5.85 9.17
N THR A 14 43.91 5.31 9.85
CA THR A 14 43.06 4.25 9.30
C THR A 14 41.81 4.92 8.72
N ALA A 15 41.82 5.12 7.43
CA ALA A 15 40.68 5.54 6.67
C ALA A 15 39.70 4.38 6.61
N ALA A 16 38.68 4.38 7.47
CA ALA A 16 37.53 3.49 7.34
C ALA A 16 36.59 4.09 6.27
N LEU A 17 36.72 3.61 5.03
CA LEU A 17 35.68 3.82 4.01
C LEU A 17 34.41 3.06 4.42
N GLY A 18 33.52 3.74 5.10
CA GLY A 18 32.16 3.29 5.31
C GLY A 18 31.39 3.38 4.00
N VAL A 19 31.22 2.25 3.32
CA VAL A 19 30.27 2.13 2.21
C VAL A 19 28.87 2.19 2.81
N VAL A 20 28.30 3.38 2.83
CA VAL A 20 26.86 3.56 3.09
C VAL A 20 26.13 3.06 1.84
N ALA A 21 25.73 1.80 1.86
CA ALA A 21 24.77 1.28 0.90
C ALA A 21 23.43 1.99 1.17
N ALA A 22 23.17 3.06 0.42
CA ALA A 22 21.86 3.69 0.37
C ALA A 22 20.90 2.69 -0.27
N VAL A 23 20.19 1.92 0.55
CA VAL A 23 19.05 1.13 0.12
C VAL A 23 17.95 2.15 -0.22
N SER A 24 17.88 2.51 -1.48
CA SER A 24 16.78 3.28 -2.05
C SER A 24 15.56 2.38 -2.06
N LEU A 25 14.82 2.34 -0.94
CA LEU A 25 13.45 1.82 -0.91
C LEU A 25 12.64 2.75 -1.80
N ALA A 26 12.48 2.37 -3.05
CA ALA A 26 11.53 2.99 -3.96
C ALA A 26 10.15 2.87 -3.30
N PHE A 27 9.67 3.98 -2.75
CA PHE A 27 8.30 4.10 -2.28
C PHE A 27 7.40 3.96 -3.50
N ALA A 28 6.86 2.77 -3.70
CA ALA A 28 5.72 2.64 -4.59
C ALA A 28 4.64 3.60 -4.06
N PRO A 29 4.15 4.56 -4.87
CA PRO A 29 2.96 5.31 -4.53
C PRO A 29 1.87 4.29 -4.18
N ALA A 30 0.93 4.67 -3.29
CA ALA A 30 -0.22 3.81 -3.02
C ALA A 30 -0.79 3.43 -4.38
N ALA A 31 -0.65 2.15 -4.75
CA ALA A 31 -1.03 1.70 -6.05
C ALA A 31 -2.52 2.03 -6.23
N SER A 32 -2.81 3.03 -7.07
CA SER A 32 -4.11 3.10 -7.69
C SER A 32 -4.26 1.77 -8.41
N ALA A 33 -5.31 1.03 -8.09
CA ALA A 33 -5.56 -0.22 -8.79
C ALA A 33 -5.76 0.12 -10.26
N ALA A 34 -5.00 -0.49 -11.15
CA ALA A 34 -5.26 -0.35 -12.57
C ALA A 34 -6.66 -0.89 -12.88
N ALA A 35 -7.24 -0.49 -14.01
CA ALA A 35 -8.57 -0.92 -14.43
C ALA A 35 -8.73 -2.45 -14.28
N GLY A 36 -9.79 -2.88 -13.58
CA GLY A 36 -10.07 -4.27 -13.28
C GLY A 36 -9.26 -4.86 -12.10
N GLN A 37 -8.44 -4.06 -11.43
CA GLN A 37 -7.72 -4.49 -10.23
C GLN A 37 -8.49 -4.13 -8.96
N THR A 38 -8.40 -5.01 -7.98
CA THR A 38 -8.92 -4.78 -6.63
C THR A 38 -7.85 -5.09 -5.61
N SER A 39 -7.86 -4.40 -4.49
CA SER A 39 -6.94 -4.69 -3.40
C SER A 39 -7.54 -4.30 -2.05
N SER A 40 -7.04 -4.89 -0.98
CA SER A 40 -7.43 -4.55 0.38
C SER A 40 -6.29 -4.76 1.36
N PHE A 41 -6.35 -4.07 2.49
CA PHE A 41 -5.47 -4.34 3.62
C PHE A 41 -6.13 -3.91 4.95
N GLY A 42 -5.67 -4.52 6.05
CA GLY A 42 -6.22 -4.25 7.37
C GLY A 42 -5.73 -2.94 7.97
N VAL A 43 -4.41 -2.75 8.11
CA VAL A 43 -3.81 -1.57 8.75
C VAL A 43 -2.60 -1.07 7.97
N LEU A 44 -2.46 0.25 7.89
CA LEU A 44 -1.32 0.94 7.29
C LEU A 44 -1.00 2.21 8.09
N CYS A 45 0.27 2.40 8.43
CA CYS A 45 0.76 3.65 9.03
C CYS A 45 1.74 4.35 8.08
N ARG A 46 1.65 5.67 7.99
CA ARG A 46 2.56 6.51 7.21
C ARG A 46 2.92 7.76 8.00
N GLY A 47 4.16 8.17 7.94
CA GLY A 47 4.69 9.34 8.64
C GLY A 47 5.94 8.99 9.42
N LEU A 48 6.02 9.43 10.67
CA LEU A 48 7.15 9.13 11.58
C LEU A 48 7.27 7.62 11.85
N ILE A 49 6.13 6.98 12.12
CA ILE A 49 6.04 5.53 12.28
C ILE A 49 5.45 4.98 10.98
N ARG A 50 6.16 4.02 10.37
CA ARG A 50 5.72 3.32 9.16
C ARG A 50 5.41 1.88 9.52
N CYS A 51 4.25 1.41 9.14
CA CYS A 51 3.82 0.05 9.38
C CYS A 51 2.92 -0.46 8.25
N GLY A 52 2.94 -1.76 8.01
CA GLY A 52 2.09 -2.42 7.02
C GLY A 52 2.49 -2.14 5.56
N PRO A 53 1.60 -2.43 4.60
CA PRO A 53 0.22 -2.87 4.81
C PRO A 53 0.15 -4.26 5.43
N PHE A 54 -0.66 -4.42 6.50
CA PHE A 54 -0.89 -5.71 7.16
C PHE A 54 -2.11 -6.42 6.58
N ALA A 55 -2.04 -7.75 6.44
CA ALA A 55 -3.05 -8.60 5.84
C ALA A 55 -3.47 -8.06 4.44
N ALA A 56 -2.53 -7.90 3.52
CA ALA A 56 -2.82 -7.38 2.19
C ALA A 56 -3.31 -8.49 1.25
N SER A 57 -4.35 -8.20 0.47
CA SER A 57 -4.88 -9.01 -0.61
C SER A 57 -4.96 -8.19 -1.89
N ALA A 58 -4.78 -8.83 -3.05
CA ALA A 58 -4.85 -8.16 -4.35
C ALA A 58 -5.32 -9.11 -5.45
N PHE A 59 -6.04 -8.58 -6.44
CA PHE A 59 -6.47 -9.28 -7.63
C PHE A 59 -6.34 -8.36 -8.86
N PRO A 60 -5.81 -8.83 -9.98
CA PRO A 60 -4.98 -10.04 -10.11
C PRO A 60 -3.57 -9.81 -9.51
N GLY A 61 -2.81 -10.88 -9.36
CA GLY A 61 -1.36 -10.80 -9.08
C GLY A 61 -0.96 -10.82 -7.60
N GLY A 62 -1.90 -11.03 -6.69
CA GLY A 62 -1.64 -11.19 -5.26
C GLY A 62 -2.51 -12.26 -4.61
N PRO A 63 -2.41 -12.48 -3.30
CA PRO A 63 -3.28 -13.39 -2.59
C PRO A 63 -4.72 -12.87 -2.65
N ALA A 64 -5.67 -13.75 -3.03
CA ALA A 64 -7.10 -13.41 -3.08
C ALA A 64 -7.70 -13.19 -1.68
N SER A 65 -7.10 -13.78 -0.66
CA SER A 65 -7.45 -13.56 0.74
C SER A 65 -6.21 -13.61 1.62
N ASN A 66 -6.25 -12.88 2.72
CA ASN A 66 -5.19 -12.90 3.72
C ASN A 66 -5.79 -12.70 5.12
N THR A 67 -5.21 -13.39 6.09
CA THR A 67 -5.62 -13.30 7.51
C THR A 67 -4.39 -13.13 8.37
N LEU A 68 -4.47 -12.20 9.32
CA LEU A 68 -3.44 -11.97 10.32
C LEU A 68 -4.09 -11.94 11.71
N ALA A 69 -3.54 -12.67 12.66
CA ALA A 69 -4.16 -12.84 13.99
C ALA A 69 -4.21 -11.56 14.80
N SER A 70 -3.18 -10.71 14.69
CA SER A 70 -3.13 -9.42 15.40
C SER A 70 -2.05 -8.52 14.84
N VAL A 71 -2.19 -7.23 15.09
CA VAL A 71 -1.15 -6.23 14.86
C VAL A 71 -0.95 -5.42 16.15
N ASN A 72 0.29 -5.19 16.51
CA ASN A 72 0.66 -4.30 17.60
C ASN A 72 1.78 -3.38 17.14
N VAL A 73 1.45 -2.12 16.93
CA VAL A 73 2.40 -1.05 16.69
C VAL A 73 2.46 -0.20 17.94
N THR A 74 3.48 -0.43 18.74
CA THR A 74 3.64 0.15 20.08
C THR A 74 3.39 1.64 20.12
N GLY A 75 2.49 2.07 20.99
CA GLY A 75 2.13 3.49 21.18
C GLY A 75 1.28 4.10 20.04
N LEU A 76 0.84 3.33 19.05
CA LEU A 76 0.07 3.83 17.92
C LEU A 76 -1.23 3.08 17.68
N VAL A 77 -1.16 1.77 17.38
CA VAL A 77 -2.34 0.98 17.08
C VAL A 77 -2.18 -0.48 17.48
N THR A 78 -3.19 -1.04 18.10
CA THR A 78 -3.32 -2.48 18.36
C THR A 78 -4.63 -2.98 17.74
N THR A 79 -4.60 -4.21 17.23
CA THR A 79 -5.79 -4.85 16.66
C THR A 79 -5.82 -6.33 17.02
N GLY A 80 -7.01 -6.93 16.96
CA GLY A 80 -7.18 -8.38 16.87
C GLY A 80 -7.02 -8.85 15.42
N VAL A 81 -7.86 -9.81 15.04
CA VAL A 81 -7.80 -10.45 13.72
C VAL A 81 -8.08 -9.47 12.59
N LEU A 82 -7.24 -9.53 11.57
CA LEU A 82 -7.44 -8.84 10.29
C LEU A 82 -7.78 -9.88 9.21
N ASN A 83 -8.84 -9.65 8.47
CA ASN A 83 -9.19 -10.45 7.30
C ASN A 83 -9.35 -9.54 6.09
N THR A 84 -8.81 -9.97 4.96
CA THR A 84 -8.92 -9.24 3.69
C THR A 84 -9.23 -10.17 2.55
N THR A 85 -9.98 -9.68 1.58
CA THR A 85 -10.25 -10.39 0.33
C THR A 85 -10.17 -9.43 -0.84
N ALA A 86 -9.75 -9.95 -1.98
CA ALA A 86 -9.76 -9.22 -3.25
C ALA A 86 -10.09 -10.18 -4.39
N ASN A 87 -11.07 -9.82 -5.23
CA ASN A 87 -11.49 -10.61 -6.38
C ASN A 87 -12.02 -9.70 -7.49
N LYS A 88 -12.37 -10.26 -8.63
CA LYS A 88 -12.87 -9.49 -9.79
C LYS A 88 -14.09 -8.61 -9.47
N GLY A 89 -14.92 -9.00 -8.51
CA GLY A 89 -16.15 -8.29 -8.16
C GLY A 89 -15.98 -7.26 -7.05
N GLY A 90 -14.81 -7.20 -6.40
CA GLY A 90 -14.60 -6.25 -5.33
C GLY A 90 -13.49 -6.64 -4.34
N ALA A 91 -13.36 -5.83 -3.30
CA ALA A 91 -12.43 -6.06 -2.22
C ALA A 91 -13.08 -5.75 -0.87
N THR A 92 -12.68 -6.49 0.17
CA THR A 92 -13.10 -6.25 1.54
C THR A 92 -11.91 -6.27 2.49
N ALA A 93 -11.99 -5.48 3.54
CA ALA A 93 -11.08 -5.56 4.67
C ALA A 93 -11.87 -5.49 5.96
N SER A 94 -11.54 -6.32 6.94
CA SER A 94 -12.11 -6.27 8.28
C SER A 94 -11.03 -6.37 9.33
N VAL A 95 -11.18 -5.63 10.41
CA VAL A 95 -10.24 -5.55 11.54
C VAL A 95 -11.04 -5.63 12.83
N ALA A 96 -10.72 -6.61 13.66
CA ALA A 96 -11.37 -6.77 14.96
C ALA A 96 -10.57 -6.06 16.07
N ASN A 97 -11.26 -5.68 17.14
CA ASN A 97 -10.66 -5.17 18.39
C ASN A 97 -9.61 -4.07 18.16
N VAL A 98 -10.02 -3.03 17.46
CA VAL A 98 -9.18 -1.87 17.16
C VAL A 98 -9.01 -1.00 18.40
N SER A 99 -7.77 -0.62 18.69
CA SER A 99 -7.42 0.43 19.64
C SER A 99 -6.32 1.29 19.04
N ALA A 100 -6.57 2.57 18.80
CA ALA A 100 -5.60 3.51 18.26
C ALA A 100 -5.40 4.69 19.23
N VAL A 101 -4.13 5.00 19.52
CA VAL A 101 -3.76 6.16 20.34
C VAL A 101 -3.70 7.38 19.44
N LEU A 102 -4.55 8.37 19.73
CA LEU A 102 -4.61 9.62 18.99
C LEU A 102 -3.70 10.69 19.59
N SER A 103 -3.58 10.64 20.93
CA SER A 103 -2.70 11.49 21.74
C SER A 103 -2.57 10.86 23.12
N GLY A 104 -1.77 11.42 24.01
CA GLY A 104 -1.63 10.92 25.39
C GLY A 104 -2.94 10.90 26.20
N ILE A 105 -3.98 11.58 25.75
CA ILE A 105 -5.28 11.75 26.42
C ILE A 105 -6.47 11.37 25.55
N SER A 106 -6.23 10.83 24.36
CA SER A 106 -7.29 10.48 23.40
C SER A 106 -7.02 9.13 22.76
N THR A 107 -8.02 8.25 22.80
CA THR A 107 -7.97 6.92 22.19
C THR A 107 -9.21 6.66 21.35
N LEU A 108 -9.04 5.92 20.26
CA LEU A 108 -10.12 5.38 19.45
C LEU A 108 -10.20 3.88 19.70
N THR A 109 -11.40 3.37 19.95
CA THR A 109 -11.65 1.93 20.08
C THR A 109 -12.82 1.51 19.22
N ALA A 110 -12.81 0.28 18.71
CA ALA A 110 -13.93 -0.36 18.04
C ALA A 110 -13.83 -1.89 18.14
N THR A 111 -14.94 -2.59 18.26
CA THR A 111 -14.94 -4.07 18.29
C THR A 111 -14.74 -4.67 16.91
N ALA A 112 -15.24 -4.01 15.87
CA ALA A 112 -14.98 -4.38 14.49
C ALA A 112 -15.05 -3.15 13.57
N VAL A 113 -14.19 -3.13 12.58
CA VAL A 113 -14.13 -2.10 11.54
C VAL A 113 -14.03 -2.80 10.21
N SER A 114 -14.89 -2.47 9.26
CA SER A 114 -14.83 -3.05 7.92
C SER A 114 -14.97 -2.00 6.83
N SER A 115 -14.30 -2.25 5.72
CA SER A 115 -14.50 -1.54 4.44
C SER A 115 -14.82 -2.54 3.35
N GLN A 116 -15.60 -2.10 2.40
CA GLN A 116 -15.96 -2.86 1.22
C GLN A 116 -16.01 -1.94 0.02
N CYS A 117 -15.50 -2.41 -1.10
CA CYS A 117 -15.83 -1.85 -2.41
C CYS A 117 -16.29 -2.97 -3.35
N THR A 118 -17.23 -2.64 -4.22
CA THR A 118 -17.80 -3.56 -5.20
C THR A 118 -17.75 -2.96 -6.60
N VAL A 119 -17.62 -3.83 -7.58
CA VAL A 119 -17.65 -3.50 -9.00
C VAL A 119 -18.89 -4.12 -9.60
N ASN A 120 -19.77 -3.33 -10.17
CA ASN A 120 -20.91 -3.85 -10.92
C ASN A 120 -20.40 -4.47 -12.23
N PRO A 121 -20.60 -5.78 -12.46
CA PRO A 121 -20.05 -6.45 -13.62
C PRO A 121 -20.69 -6.02 -14.95
N THR A 122 -21.90 -5.47 -14.90
CA THR A 122 -22.66 -5.06 -16.08
C THR A 122 -22.34 -3.61 -16.50
N THR A 123 -22.31 -2.70 -15.52
CA THR A 123 -22.14 -1.26 -15.78
C THR A 123 -20.71 -0.78 -15.58
N GLY A 124 -19.89 -1.58 -14.88
CA GLY A 124 -18.55 -1.15 -14.47
C GLY A 124 -18.54 -0.13 -13.31
N ALA A 125 -19.73 0.25 -12.82
CA ALA A 125 -19.81 1.20 -11.72
C ALA A 125 -19.18 0.61 -10.45
N VAL A 126 -18.39 1.43 -9.75
CA VAL A 126 -17.80 1.10 -8.46
C VAL A 126 -18.57 1.77 -7.34
N SER A 127 -18.76 1.05 -6.24
CA SER A 127 -19.40 1.58 -5.03
C SER A 127 -18.66 1.11 -3.79
N GLY A 128 -18.79 1.88 -2.69
CA GLY A 128 -18.08 1.58 -1.47
C GLY A 128 -18.89 1.90 -0.22
N SER A 129 -18.60 1.17 0.85
CA SER A 129 -19.18 1.38 2.16
C SER A 129 -18.22 0.96 3.27
N SER A 130 -18.51 1.41 4.49
CA SER A 130 -17.84 0.92 5.68
C SER A 130 -18.80 0.70 6.82
N SER A 131 -18.40 -0.14 7.78
CA SER A 131 -19.12 -0.31 9.04
C SER A 131 -18.15 -0.32 10.21
N ILE A 132 -18.65 0.16 11.37
CA ILE A 132 -17.90 0.28 12.62
C ILE A 132 -18.79 -0.21 13.75
N ALA A 133 -18.43 -1.33 14.37
CA ALA A 133 -19.17 -1.86 15.49
C ALA A 133 -18.58 -1.33 16.81
N ASN A 134 -19.45 -0.80 17.68
CA ASN A 134 -19.10 -0.25 18.99
C ASN A 134 -17.90 0.72 18.93
N GLY A 135 -17.87 1.57 17.89
CA GLY A 135 -16.84 2.58 17.72
C GLY A 135 -17.00 3.72 18.74
N SER A 136 -15.92 4.08 19.40
CA SER A 136 -15.87 5.21 20.35
C SER A 136 -14.51 5.88 20.31
N ILE A 137 -14.53 7.20 20.48
CA ILE A 137 -13.32 7.99 20.73
C ILE A 137 -13.45 8.58 22.12
N THR A 138 -12.52 8.29 22.99
CA THR A 138 -12.42 8.95 24.28
C THR A 138 -11.44 10.11 24.17
N ALA A 139 -11.91 11.33 24.35
CA ALA A 139 -11.10 12.55 24.32
C ALA A 139 -11.29 13.29 25.64
N LEU A 140 -10.20 13.51 26.39
CA LEU A 140 -10.24 14.18 27.71
C LEU A 140 -11.25 13.51 28.66
N GLY A 141 -11.38 12.17 28.62
CA GLY A 141 -12.34 11.43 29.44
C GLY A 141 -13.79 11.41 28.91
N THR A 142 -14.11 12.19 27.87
CA THR A 142 -15.45 12.22 27.29
C THR A 142 -15.56 11.26 26.12
N PRO A 143 -16.47 10.28 26.12
CA PRO A 143 -16.68 9.37 25.02
C PRO A 143 -17.51 10.01 23.90
N ILE A 144 -17.07 9.87 22.66
CA ILE A 144 -17.77 10.22 21.43
C ILE A 144 -18.09 8.94 20.69
N THR A 145 -19.37 8.58 20.56
CA THR A 145 -19.78 7.38 19.83
C THR A 145 -19.67 7.61 18.32
N LEU A 146 -19.06 6.63 17.62
CA LEU A 146 -18.96 6.66 16.17
C LEU A 146 -20.22 6.05 15.53
N ALA A 147 -20.61 6.59 14.38
CA ALA A 147 -21.70 6.03 13.60
C ALA A 147 -21.36 4.61 13.13
N ALA A 148 -22.28 3.67 13.31
CA ALA A 148 -22.09 2.27 12.92
C ALA A 148 -21.99 2.10 11.39
N THR A 149 -22.74 2.88 10.63
CA THR A 149 -22.72 2.95 9.17
C THR A 149 -22.55 4.42 8.74
N PRO A 150 -21.31 4.94 8.79
CA PRO A 150 -21.09 6.34 8.46
C PRO A 150 -21.33 6.59 6.97
N GLY A 151 -21.91 7.74 6.65
CA GLY A 151 -21.97 8.23 5.27
C GLY A 151 -20.55 8.45 4.69
N ALA A 152 -20.46 8.57 3.37
CA ALA A 152 -19.17 8.82 2.72
C ALA A 152 -18.51 10.11 3.26
N ASN A 153 -17.22 10.03 3.59
CA ASN A 153 -16.40 11.15 4.06
C ASN A 153 -16.91 11.84 5.33
N THR A 154 -17.54 11.08 6.25
CA THR A 154 -18.00 11.60 7.54
C THR A 154 -16.82 12.03 8.39
N LYS A 155 -16.73 13.32 8.71
CA LYS A 155 -15.70 13.87 9.60
C LYS A 155 -16.17 13.79 11.05
N VAL A 156 -15.28 13.34 11.93
CA VAL A 156 -15.50 13.38 13.38
C VAL A 156 -14.91 14.66 13.92
N VAL A 157 -15.74 15.46 14.57
CA VAL A 157 -15.31 16.71 15.22
C VAL A 157 -14.71 16.33 16.58
N LEU A 158 -13.42 16.58 16.73
CA LEU A 158 -12.72 16.47 18.02
C LEU A 158 -12.66 17.82 18.69
N LEU A 159 -12.57 17.83 20.03
CA LEU A 159 -12.46 19.05 20.82
C LEU A 159 -11.22 19.88 20.45
N ASP A 160 -10.16 19.23 20.02
CA ASP A 160 -8.96 19.87 19.49
C ASP A 160 -8.59 19.30 18.11
N PRO A 161 -9.02 19.94 17.02
CA PRO A 161 -8.73 19.49 15.67
C PRO A 161 -7.23 19.59 15.30
N ALA A 162 -6.44 20.32 16.07
CA ALA A 162 -4.98 20.41 15.85
C ALA A 162 -4.27 19.11 16.23
N ILE A 163 -4.83 18.29 17.12
CA ILE A 163 -4.23 17.03 17.58
C ILE A 163 -4.45 15.91 16.57
N ALA A 164 -5.68 15.76 16.08
CA ALA A 164 -6.03 14.72 15.14
C ALA A 164 -7.23 15.11 14.27
N SER A 165 -7.26 14.65 13.06
CA SER A 165 -8.44 14.63 12.21
C SER A 165 -8.83 13.19 11.89
N ILE A 166 -10.12 12.88 11.97
CA ILE A 166 -10.66 11.55 11.72
C ILE A 166 -11.75 11.66 10.67
N THR A 167 -11.61 10.84 9.63
CA THR A 167 -12.63 10.68 8.60
C THR A 167 -13.09 9.24 8.58
N LEU A 168 -14.38 9.01 8.76
CA LEU A 168 -15.03 7.70 8.64
C LEU A 168 -15.54 7.53 7.22
N ASN A 169 -15.49 6.28 6.72
CA ASN A 169 -15.91 5.93 5.37
C ASN A 169 -15.32 6.90 4.33
N ARG A 170 -14.02 7.14 4.43
CA ARG A 170 -13.34 8.03 3.50
C ARG A 170 -13.34 7.39 2.12
N GLN A 171 -14.00 8.03 1.17
CA GLN A 171 -14.07 7.59 -0.21
C GLN A 171 -13.36 8.58 -1.12
N VAL A 172 -12.43 8.06 -1.92
CA VAL A 172 -11.67 8.84 -2.91
C VAL A 172 -11.73 8.13 -4.24
N THR A 173 -12.28 8.81 -5.23
CA THR A 173 -12.26 8.34 -6.61
C THR A 173 -11.11 9.01 -7.36
N ALA A 174 -10.21 8.23 -7.92
CA ALA A 174 -9.12 8.70 -8.75
C ALA A 174 -9.60 9.03 -10.18
N SER A 175 -8.75 9.69 -10.96
CA SER A 175 -9.08 10.08 -12.34
C SER A 175 -9.33 8.91 -13.29
N ASP A 176 -8.80 7.74 -12.98
CA ASP A 176 -9.02 6.48 -13.70
C ASP A 176 -10.32 5.75 -13.28
N GLY A 177 -11.11 6.35 -12.39
CA GLY A 177 -12.33 5.78 -11.84
C GLY A 177 -12.11 4.80 -10.69
N THR A 178 -10.87 4.58 -10.25
CA THR A 178 -10.57 3.73 -9.09
C THR A 178 -11.12 4.34 -7.81
N LEU A 179 -11.93 3.57 -7.08
CA LEU A 179 -12.49 3.93 -5.79
C LEU A 179 -11.63 3.34 -4.66
N THR A 180 -11.18 4.19 -3.76
CA THR A 180 -10.57 3.82 -2.48
C THR A 180 -11.54 4.09 -1.35
N VAL A 181 -11.76 3.10 -0.50
CA VAL A 181 -12.61 3.18 0.70
C VAL A 181 -11.78 2.89 1.93
N ASP A 182 -11.63 3.87 2.81
CA ASP A 182 -11.02 3.70 4.13
C ASP A 182 -12.13 3.73 5.18
N ALA A 183 -12.26 2.67 5.98
CA ALA A 183 -13.28 2.67 7.01
C ALA A 183 -12.99 3.73 8.08
N ILE A 184 -11.74 3.81 8.53
CA ILE A 184 -11.26 4.87 9.41
C ILE A 184 -9.93 5.41 8.88
N PHE A 185 -9.90 6.71 8.65
CA PHE A 185 -8.70 7.44 8.23
C PHE A 185 -8.37 8.50 9.29
N ILE A 186 -7.18 8.39 9.88
CA ILE A 186 -6.72 9.25 10.96
C ILE A 186 -5.47 9.98 10.50
N THR A 187 -5.39 11.28 10.75
CA THR A 187 -4.16 12.07 10.63
C THR A 187 -3.84 12.71 11.97
N LEU A 188 -2.67 12.41 12.51
CA LEU A 188 -2.17 12.96 13.78
C LEU A 188 -1.12 14.02 13.50
N LEU A 189 -1.25 15.20 14.17
CA LEU A 189 -0.27 16.30 14.09
C LEU A 189 0.18 16.60 12.65
N ASN A 190 -0.73 16.44 11.69
CA ASN A 190 -0.51 16.62 10.24
C ASN A 190 0.63 15.78 9.61
N SER A 191 1.25 14.87 10.35
CA SER A 191 2.41 14.12 9.87
C SER A 191 2.25 12.60 9.93
N GLN A 192 1.52 12.08 10.90
CA GLN A 192 1.27 10.64 11.06
C GLN A 192 -0.12 10.27 10.55
N THR A 193 -0.18 9.37 9.59
CA THR A 193 -1.46 8.84 9.08
C THR A 193 -1.63 7.39 9.49
N ILE A 194 -2.84 7.03 9.95
CA ILE A 194 -3.25 5.66 10.22
C ILE A 194 -4.49 5.36 9.39
N VAL A 195 -4.45 4.26 8.64
CA VAL A 195 -5.58 3.74 7.88
C VAL A 195 -5.97 2.40 8.45
N ILE A 196 -7.25 2.25 8.78
CA ILE A 196 -7.81 1.01 9.31
C ILE A 196 -8.90 0.53 8.36
N ALA A 197 -8.75 -0.68 7.86
CA ALA A 197 -9.58 -1.33 6.88
C ALA A 197 -9.73 -0.52 5.59
N ARG A 198 -8.87 -0.80 4.59
CA ARG A 198 -8.96 -0.23 3.24
C ARG A 198 -9.39 -1.26 2.23
N SER A 199 -10.28 -0.88 1.34
CA SER A 199 -10.59 -1.59 0.11
C SER A 199 -10.47 -0.65 -1.10
N VAL A 200 -9.98 -1.19 -2.21
CA VAL A 200 -9.75 -0.45 -3.46
C VAL A 200 -10.30 -1.26 -4.62
N CYS A 201 -11.09 -0.63 -5.47
CA CYS A 201 -11.65 -1.23 -6.68
C CYS A 201 -11.42 -0.33 -7.88
N GLY A 202 -10.72 -0.85 -8.90
CA GLY A 202 -10.68 -0.23 -10.21
C GLY A 202 -11.91 -0.63 -11.04
N PRO A 203 -12.45 0.26 -11.90
CA PRO A 203 -13.46 -0.12 -12.86
C PRO A 203 -12.93 -1.25 -13.74
N PRO A 204 -13.79 -2.15 -14.26
CA PRO A 204 -13.34 -3.19 -15.16
C PRO A 204 -12.66 -2.54 -16.37
N ALA A 205 -11.55 -3.13 -16.83
CA ALA A 205 -11.00 -2.73 -18.12
C ALA A 205 -12.11 -2.91 -19.15
N LEU A 206 -12.65 -1.82 -19.65
CA LEU A 206 -13.54 -1.86 -20.79
C LEU A 206 -12.71 -2.50 -21.90
N GLY A 207 -13.03 -3.74 -22.25
CA GLY A 207 -12.49 -4.34 -23.46
C GLY A 207 -12.86 -3.38 -24.58
N ILE A 208 -11.93 -2.54 -25.00
CA ILE A 208 -12.10 -1.83 -26.24
C ILE A 208 -12.35 -2.95 -27.24
N PRO A 209 -13.55 -3.03 -27.87
CA PRO A 209 -13.73 -4.01 -28.91
C PRO A 209 -12.61 -3.69 -29.90
N VAL A 210 -11.58 -4.53 -29.93
CA VAL A 210 -10.61 -4.49 -31.00
C VAL A 210 -11.46 -4.84 -32.22
N ILE A 211 -11.95 -3.81 -32.90
CA ILE A 211 -12.43 -3.95 -34.24
C ILE A 211 -11.16 -4.39 -34.97
N ALA A 212 -10.95 -5.71 -35.00
CA ALA A 212 -9.93 -6.25 -35.87
C ALA A 212 -10.26 -5.61 -37.25
N PRO A 213 -9.37 -4.79 -37.79
CA PRO A 213 -9.61 -4.32 -39.14
C PRO A 213 -9.80 -5.60 -39.96
N ALA A 214 -11.01 -5.81 -40.48
CA ALA A 214 -11.24 -6.85 -41.42
C ALA A 214 -10.34 -6.47 -42.61
N PHE A 215 -9.10 -6.97 -42.59
CA PHE A 215 -8.26 -6.96 -43.73
C PHE A 215 -9.02 -7.78 -44.77
N ALA A 216 -9.77 -7.06 -45.61
CA ALA A 216 -10.24 -7.64 -46.84
C ALA A 216 -8.99 -8.21 -47.50
N VAL A 217 -8.87 -9.52 -47.51
CA VAL A 217 -7.83 -10.23 -48.26
C VAL A 217 -8.18 -10.04 -49.71
N GLY A 218 -7.86 -8.84 -50.20
CA GLY A 218 -7.73 -8.58 -51.61
C GLY A 218 -6.47 -9.29 -52.08
N THR A 219 -6.64 -10.38 -52.79
CA THR A 219 -5.60 -11.05 -53.56
C THR A 219 -4.97 -10.07 -54.55
N VAL A 220 -3.83 -9.49 -54.18
CA VAL A 220 -2.97 -8.78 -55.11
C VAL A 220 -1.52 -9.18 -54.81
N GLY A 221 -0.96 -9.90 -55.79
CA GLY A 221 0.40 -9.84 -56.28
C GLY A 221 1.55 -10.01 -55.26
N ALA A 222 2.22 -11.13 -55.38
CA ALA A 222 3.54 -11.35 -54.80
C ALA A 222 4.52 -10.26 -55.23
N ALA A 223 5.05 -9.53 -54.23
CA ALA A 223 6.33 -8.83 -54.36
C ALA A 223 7.17 -9.15 -53.15
N ALA A 224 8.23 -9.91 -53.39
CA ALA A 224 9.24 -10.25 -52.45
C ALA A 224 9.96 -9.00 -51.95
N VAL A 225 9.87 -8.74 -50.65
CA VAL A 225 10.84 -7.87 -49.97
C VAL A 225 11.49 -8.72 -48.89
N GLY A 226 12.73 -9.10 -49.19
CA GLY A 226 13.59 -9.82 -48.28
C GLY A 226 13.95 -8.98 -47.09
N LEU A 227 13.80 -9.57 -45.93
CA LEU A 227 14.21 -9.02 -44.61
C LEU A 227 15.50 -9.68 -44.15
N PRO A 228 16.47 -8.93 -43.67
CA PRO A 228 17.56 -9.48 -42.87
C PRO A 228 17.20 -9.40 -41.39
N VAL A 229 16.53 -10.39 -40.86
CA VAL A 229 16.28 -10.54 -39.40
C VAL A 229 17.11 -11.69 -38.83
N LEU A 230 18.24 -12.04 -39.40
CA LEU A 230 19.09 -13.13 -38.94
C LEU A 230 20.39 -12.66 -38.26
N GLY A 231 20.51 -11.38 -37.86
CA GLY A 231 21.76 -10.83 -37.30
C GLY A 231 21.84 -10.63 -35.79
N PHE A 232 20.76 -10.87 -35.02
CA PHE A 232 20.75 -10.43 -33.61
C PHE A 232 20.88 -11.53 -32.55
N PHE A 233 20.93 -12.79 -32.92
CA PHE A 233 20.97 -13.91 -31.97
C PHE A 233 22.34 -14.55 -31.76
N LEU A 234 23.40 -14.13 -32.39
CA LEU A 234 24.72 -14.75 -32.28
C LEU A 234 25.77 -13.99 -31.48
N TYR A 235 25.42 -12.87 -30.84
CA TYR A 235 26.42 -12.08 -30.10
C TYR A 235 26.40 -12.23 -28.59
N ARG A 236 25.87 -13.30 -28.03
CA ARG A 236 25.87 -13.50 -26.57
C ARG A 236 26.28 -14.89 -26.12
N ARG A 237 27.39 -15.42 -26.67
CA ARG A 237 28.13 -16.51 -26.01
C ARG A 237 29.56 -16.04 -25.79
N ARG A 238 29.81 -15.45 -24.61
CA ARG A 238 31.18 -15.35 -24.08
C ARG A 238 31.49 -16.68 -23.39
N PRO A 239 32.62 -17.34 -23.71
CA PRO A 239 33.08 -18.50 -22.97
C PRO A 239 33.60 -18.05 -21.60
N THR A 240 33.13 -18.68 -20.54
CA THR A 240 33.76 -18.67 -19.22
C THR A 240 35.08 -19.42 -19.33
N SER A 241 36.17 -18.73 -19.17
CA SER A 241 37.50 -19.33 -18.97
C SER A 241 37.57 -19.86 -17.54
N ALA A 242 37.35 -21.16 -17.39
CA ALA A 242 37.98 -21.92 -16.33
C ALA A 242 39.42 -22.23 -16.82
N ASP A 243 40.35 -22.02 -15.97
CA ASP A 243 41.67 -22.59 -15.80
C ASP A 243 42.68 -21.51 -15.43
N ILE A 244 43.12 -21.56 -14.19
CA ILE A 244 44.54 -21.64 -13.80
C ILE A 244 44.53 -22.10 -12.34
N ALA A 245 44.68 -23.42 -12.19
CA ALA A 245 45.25 -24.00 -10.98
C ALA A 245 46.75 -24.14 -11.20
N ARG A 246 47.52 -23.95 -10.11
CA ARG A 246 48.95 -24.19 -9.93
C ARG A 246 49.89 -22.94 -9.98
N ALA A 247 50.20 -22.46 -8.81
CA ALA A 247 51.53 -22.42 -8.23
C ALA A 247 51.37 -22.00 -6.77
#